data_ad286ac3033922b283fdca4c3c269138
#
_entry.id   ad286ac3033922b283fdca4c3c269138
#
_cell.length_a   1.000
_cell.length_b   1.000
_cell.length_c   1.000
_cell.angle_alpha   90.00
_cell.angle_beta   90.00
_cell.angle_gamma   90.00
#
_symmetry.space_group_name_H-M   'P 1'
#
loop_
_entity.id
_entity.type
_entity.pdbx_description
1 polymer ?
#
loop_
_entity_poly.entity_id
_entity_poly.type
_entity_poly.pdbx_seq_one_letter_code
_entity_poly.pdbx_strand_id
1 'polypeptide(L)'
;MTSAPQGASPSVTRSVAGMGAAAAVSRAFGGLRMVVIAAVLGTTYLGNTFQSSNSVSNVLFELLAAGALSAVLVPTFVRHLDQQEDRRVEEVAGGVLSIALAGLGVVTVLGIVFAPQLAQLLSTGVSDPEVAAQQDELATFLLRFFIPQVLLYAIGAVATAVLHARGRFALPAIAPIGNTIVIVVAMLVFRSLAGEAPGLDLTSAERLCLALGGTLGVAAFVGVPAVGLHRSGFRFRLPSSRPWADRDVRSLLHLSGWAVLQHAGTGVLLAAALVVGGGVEGGVVAYQLAMVVFLAPYGIVAQPIHTAVLPRLSAEVAAGDDVGLHRSLRWAVEAMAVGTLPLAAALTALSAPVMSVLAFGQAAEGDGPQLLGAALVGLAVGIPVYGGFLLMTRAAYAIGDSRTPALASLGSALLGAFGMVVAAQVADGASRLALIGGAHSLAYAVGGIWLVERLRPRVGSVLGIALLRPLALSVVLGLAAWVAMEAWSPEGRVAVVAALA
;
A
#
# COMPACT_ATOMS: atom_id res chain seq x y z
N MET A 1 30.45 37.35 -4.57
CA MET A 1 29.02 37.66 -4.72
C MET A 1 28.30 36.33 -4.84
N THR A 2 27.81 35.83 -3.72
CA THR A 2 27.11 34.56 -3.59
C THR A 2 25.64 34.81 -3.96
N SER A 3 25.22 34.26 -5.09
CA SER A 3 23.81 34.27 -5.50
C SER A 3 22.99 33.41 -4.53
N ALA A 4 22.05 34.01 -3.83
CA ALA A 4 21.06 33.33 -3.03
C ALA A 4 20.27 32.31 -3.89
N PRO A 5 19.86 31.15 -3.35
CA PRO A 5 19.05 30.20 -4.08
C PRO A 5 17.73 30.85 -4.49
N GLN A 6 17.46 30.90 -5.79
CA GLN A 6 16.21 31.42 -6.34
C GLN A 6 15.07 30.58 -5.76
N GLY A 7 14.20 31.22 -4.96
CA GLY A 7 12.98 30.60 -4.45
C GLY A 7 12.14 30.06 -5.61
N ALA A 8 11.59 28.86 -5.44
CA ALA A 8 10.71 28.24 -6.42
C ALA A 8 9.62 29.23 -6.88
N SER A 9 9.37 29.28 -8.19
CA SER A 9 8.39 30.22 -8.75
C SER A 9 7.01 29.97 -8.10
N PRO A 10 6.18 31.03 -7.89
CA PRO A 10 4.86 30.87 -7.25
C PRO A 10 3.95 29.84 -7.92
N SER A 11 4.17 29.56 -9.20
CA SER A 11 3.44 28.54 -9.97
C SER A 11 3.83 27.11 -9.54
N VAL A 12 5.11 26.85 -9.26
CA VAL A 12 5.60 25.53 -8.80
C VAL A 12 5.11 25.25 -7.38
N THR A 13 5.19 26.25 -6.48
CA THR A 13 4.70 26.10 -5.10
C THR A 13 3.19 25.81 -5.06
N ARG A 14 2.40 26.50 -5.88
CA ARG A 14 0.95 26.27 -5.98
C ARG A 14 0.62 24.87 -6.55
N SER A 15 1.38 24.40 -7.54
CA SER A 15 1.22 23.06 -8.11
C SER A 15 1.56 21.97 -7.10
N VAL A 16 2.64 22.13 -6.33
CA VAL A 16 3.04 21.16 -5.26
C VAL A 16 2.01 21.11 -4.13
N ALA A 17 1.52 22.28 -3.69
CA ALA A 17 0.46 22.34 -2.68
C ALA A 17 -0.85 21.68 -3.15
N GLY A 18 -1.24 21.92 -4.41
CA GLY A 18 -2.41 21.30 -5.02
C GLY A 18 -2.28 19.76 -5.12
N MET A 19 -1.10 19.25 -5.47
CA MET A 19 -0.83 17.81 -5.50
C MET A 19 -0.89 17.19 -4.10
N GLY A 20 -0.33 17.87 -3.09
CA GLY A 20 -0.38 17.41 -1.71
C GLY A 20 -1.83 17.31 -1.18
N ALA A 21 -2.64 18.34 -1.45
CA ALA A 21 -4.06 18.34 -1.09
C ALA A 21 -4.84 17.22 -1.82
N ALA A 22 -4.64 17.04 -3.12
CA ALA A 22 -5.29 15.97 -3.88
C ALA A 22 -4.90 14.58 -3.36
N ALA A 23 -3.64 14.36 -3.01
CA ALA A 23 -3.17 13.11 -2.43
C ALA A 23 -3.78 12.85 -1.03
N ALA A 24 -3.90 13.89 -0.19
CA ALA A 24 -4.53 13.77 1.12
C ALA A 24 -6.02 13.43 1.01
N VAL A 25 -6.76 14.13 0.14
CA VAL A 25 -8.17 13.84 -0.15
C VAL A 25 -8.33 12.41 -0.67
N SER A 26 -7.51 12.01 -1.63
CA SER A 26 -7.53 10.66 -2.20
C SER A 26 -7.31 9.56 -1.14
N ARG A 27 -6.41 9.79 -0.17
CA ARG A 27 -6.18 8.87 0.95
C ARG A 27 -7.37 8.80 1.91
N ALA A 28 -7.98 9.94 2.22
CA ALA A 28 -9.20 9.98 3.04
C ALA A 28 -10.34 9.19 2.38
N PHE A 29 -10.50 9.32 1.06
CA PHE A 29 -11.46 8.52 0.30
C PHE A 29 -11.11 7.02 0.31
N GLY A 30 -9.82 6.66 0.23
CA GLY A 30 -9.37 5.27 0.38
C GLY A 30 -9.71 4.69 1.77
N GLY A 31 -9.52 5.48 2.83
CA GLY A 31 -9.93 5.12 4.19
C GLY A 31 -11.45 4.96 4.31
N LEU A 32 -12.22 5.92 3.79
CA LEU A 32 -13.69 5.85 3.75
C LEU A 32 -14.19 4.57 3.08
N ARG A 33 -13.58 4.19 1.95
CA ARG A 33 -13.91 2.92 1.28
C ARG A 33 -13.76 1.72 2.21
N MET A 34 -12.66 1.63 2.95
CA MET A 34 -12.40 0.52 3.87
C MET A 34 -13.40 0.50 5.02
N VAL A 35 -13.73 1.68 5.57
CA VAL A 35 -14.77 1.81 6.61
C VAL A 35 -16.13 1.37 6.09
N VAL A 36 -16.51 1.75 4.86
CA VAL A 36 -17.80 1.34 4.27
C VAL A 36 -17.85 -0.16 4.01
N ILE A 37 -16.79 -0.75 3.47
CA ILE A 37 -16.71 -2.21 3.27
C ILE A 37 -16.85 -2.92 4.62
N ALA A 38 -16.12 -2.49 5.64
CA ALA A 38 -16.20 -3.06 6.99
C ALA A 38 -17.59 -2.85 7.62
N ALA A 39 -18.23 -1.71 7.38
CA ALA A 39 -19.57 -1.42 7.88
C ALA A 39 -20.67 -2.28 7.25
N VAL A 40 -20.51 -2.68 6.00
CA VAL A 40 -21.51 -3.46 5.25
C VAL A 40 -21.27 -4.96 5.37
N LEU A 41 -20.02 -5.41 5.19
CA LEU A 41 -19.66 -6.83 5.20
C LEU A 41 -19.23 -7.34 6.59
N GLY A 42 -18.95 -6.43 7.52
CA GLY A 42 -18.55 -6.75 8.89
C GLY A 42 -17.12 -7.31 9.01
N THR A 43 -16.77 -7.56 10.27
CA THR A 43 -15.64 -8.42 10.65
C THR A 43 -16.12 -9.87 10.68
N THR A 44 -16.47 -10.37 9.48
CA THR A 44 -17.07 -11.67 9.25
C THR A 44 -16.27 -12.47 8.23
N TYR A 45 -16.59 -13.74 8.06
CA TYR A 45 -16.02 -14.55 6.98
C TYR A 45 -16.41 -14.03 5.59
N LEU A 46 -17.59 -13.42 5.41
CA LEU A 46 -17.96 -12.76 4.17
C LEU A 46 -17.03 -11.59 3.86
N GLY A 47 -16.78 -10.74 4.86
CA GLY A 47 -15.82 -9.63 4.74
C GLY A 47 -14.41 -10.11 4.40
N ASN A 48 -13.94 -11.17 5.08
CA ASN A 48 -12.65 -11.81 4.77
C ASN A 48 -12.59 -12.27 3.31
N THR A 49 -13.61 -13.03 2.86
CA THR A 49 -13.67 -13.60 1.51
C THR A 49 -13.63 -12.53 0.44
N PHE A 50 -14.43 -11.47 0.60
CA PHE A 50 -14.43 -10.34 -0.35
C PHE A 50 -13.08 -9.62 -0.38
N GLN A 51 -12.56 -9.25 0.80
CA GLN A 51 -11.31 -8.47 0.89
C GLN A 51 -10.09 -9.27 0.44
N SER A 52 -9.98 -10.54 0.81
CA SER A 52 -8.90 -11.41 0.36
C SER A 52 -8.95 -11.58 -1.15
N SER A 53 -10.11 -11.95 -1.71
CA SER A 53 -10.27 -12.14 -3.15
C SER A 53 -9.95 -10.87 -3.96
N ASN A 54 -10.42 -9.70 -3.49
CA ASN A 54 -10.14 -8.42 -4.14
C ASN A 54 -8.66 -8.03 -4.05
N SER A 55 -7.97 -8.44 -2.99
CA SER A 55 -6.55 -8.14 -2.78
C SER A 55 -5.62 -9.02 -3.61
N VAL A 56 -6.05 -10.20 -4.05
CA VAL A 56 -5.22 -11.10 -4.89
C VAL A 56 -4.77 -10.40 -6.16
N SER A 57 -5.64 -9.65 -6.84
CA SER A 57 -5.26 -8.90 -8.05
C SER A 57 -4.21 -7.82 -7.77
N ASN A 58 -4.29 -7.15 -6.63
CA ASN A 58 -3.28 -6.19 -6.19
C ASN A 58 -1.94 -6.89 -5.91
N VAL A 59 -1.96 -8.01 -5.18
CA VAL A 59 -0.77 -8.82 -4.89
C VAL A 59 -0.11 -9.30 -6.18
N LEU A 60 -0.89 -9.85 -7.11
CA LEU A 60 -0.37 -10.30 -8.41
C LEU A 60 0.25 -9.15 -9.21
N PHE A 61 -0.37 -7.97 -9.19
CA PHE A 61 0.17 -6.80 -9.87
C PHE A 61 1.46 -6.30 -9.21
N GLU A 62 1.50 -6.21 -7.87
CA GLU A 62 2.70 -5.85 -7.10
C GLU A 62 3.86 -6.82 -7.38
N LEU A 63 3.60 -8.13 -7.36
CA LEU A 63 4.60 -9.15 -7.61
C LEU A 63 5.21 -9.09 -9.02
N LEU A 64 4.40 -8.74 -10.02
CA LEU A 64 4.77 -8.99 -11.42
C LEU A 64 5.04 -7.71 -12.22
N ALA A 65 4.44 -6.58 -11.87
CA ALA A 65 4.42 -5.42 -12.75
C ALA A 65 4.73 -4.07 -12.08
N ALA A 66 4.38 -3.87 -10.80
CA ALA A 66 4.45 -2.55 -10.18
C ALA A 66 5.86 -1.93 -10.20
N GLY A 67 6.88 -2.74 -9.90
CA GLY A 67 8.26 -2.30 -9.90
C GLY A 67 8.78 -1.92 -11.28
N ALA A 68 8.41 -2.72 -12.30
CA ALA A 68 8.83 -2.50 -13.68
C ALA A 68 8.23 -1.22 -14.28
N LEU A 69 6.95 -0.97 -14.00
CA LEU A 69 6.19 0.07 -14.68
C LEU A 69 6.41 1.45 -14.07
N SER A 70 6.64 1.59 -12.76
CA SER A 70 6.70 2.90 -12.12
C SER A 70 8.10 3.53 -12.06
N ALA A 71 9.14 2.76 -11.77
CA ALA A 71 10.48 3.32 -11.52
C ALA A 71 11.25 3.70 -12.79
N VAL A 72 10.96 3.02 -13.92
CA VAL A 72 11.79 3.11 -15.13
C VAL A 72 11.07 3.80 -16.30
N LEU A 73 9.73 3.76 -16.34
CA LEU A 73 8.96 4.36 -17.43
C LEU A 73 9.03 5.89 -17.44
N VAL A 74 8.83 6.54 -16.29
CA VAL A 74 8.76 8.01 -16.22
C VAL A 74 10.04 8.67 -16.73
N PRO A 75 11.27 8.29 -16.28
CA PRO A 75 12.51 8.87 -16.80
C PRO A 75 12.70 8.65 -18.30
N THR A 76 12.30 7.48 -18.82
CA THR A 76 12.40 7.17 -20.25
C THR A 76 11.47 8.06 -21.07
N PHE A 77 10.23 8.22 -20.62
CA PHE A 77 9.27 9.08 -21.32
C PHE A 77 9.66 10.56 -21.26
N VAL A 78 10.15 11.06 -20.12
CA VAL A 78 10.67 12.44 -19.99
C VAL A 78 11.79 12.68 -21.01
N ARG A 79 12.77 11.77 -21.10
CA ARG A 79 13.88 11.91 -22.07
C ARG A 79 13.40 12.05 -23.51
N HIS A 80 12.42 11.27 -23.96
CA HIS A 80 11.88 11.38 -25.32
C HIS A 80 11.02 12.62 -25.50
N LEU A 81 10.26 13.06 -24.48
CA LEU A 81 9.50 14.29 -24.53
C LEU A 81 10.41 15.54 -24.63
N ASP A 82 11.54 15.55 -23.92
CA ASP A 82 12.54 16.63 -23.99
C ASP A 82 13.18 16.71 -25.39
N GLN A 83 13.24 15.58 -26.09
CA GLN A 83 13.71 15.50 -27.49
C GLN A 83 12.61 15.79 -28.51
N GLN A 84 11.40 16.17 -28.07
CA GLN A 84 10.21 16.40 -28.91
C GLN A 84 9.77 15.16 -29.72
N GLU A 85 10.02 13.97 -29.22
CA GLU A 85 9.71 12.68 -29.84
C GLU A 85 8.40 12.10 -29.33
N ASP A 86 7.28 12.84 -29.37
CA ASP A 86 5.97 12.38 -28.86
C ASP A 86 5.55 11.02 -29.44
N ARG A 87 5.80 10.81 -30.75
CA ARG A 87 5.49 9.54 -31.41
C ARG A 87 6.29 8.38 -30.81
N ARG A 88 7.54 8.62 -30.43
CA ARG A 88 8.39 7.61 -29.79
C ARG A 88 7.86 7.21 -28.41
N VAL A 89 7.35 8.19 -27.66
CA VAL A 89 6.68 7.90 -26.38
C VAL A 89 5.45 7.02 -26.58
N GLU A 90 4.63 7.28 -27.62
CA GLU A 90 3.47 6.46 -27.97
C GLU A 90 3.88 5.01 -28.35
N GLU A 91 4.96 4.84 -29.11
CA GLU A 91 5.47 3.54 -29.51
C GLU A 91 6.08 2.75 -28.34
N VAL A 92 6.90 3.38 -27.50
CA VAL A 92 7.50 2.73 -26.32
C VAL A 92 6.41 2.37 -25.30
N ALA A 93 5.47 3.27 -25.04
CA ALA A 93 4.36 3.00 -24.13
C ALA A 93 3.47 1.84 -24.63
N GLY A 94 3.16 1.84 -25.94
CA GLY A 94 2.41 0.74 -26.57
C GLY A 94 3.16 -0.59 -26.56
N GLY A 95 4.48 -0.56 -26.78
CA GLY A 95 5.34 -1.74 -26.71
C GLY A 95 5.40 -2.36 -25.32
N VAL A 96 5.63 -1.54 -24.29
CA VAL A 96 5.62 -1.99 -22.89
C VAL A 96 4.25 -2.52 -22.50
N LEU A 97 3.18 -1.78 -22.82
CA LEU A 97 1.82 -2.20 -22.51
C LEU A 97 1.48 -3.54 -23.18
N SER A 98 1.85 -3.76 -24.44
CA SER A 98 1.57 -5.02 -25.14
C SER A 98 2.28 -6.21 -24.50
N ILE A 99 3.54 -6.07 -24.08
CA ILE A 99 4.28 -7.12 -23.34
C ILE A 99 3.63 -7.37 -21.97
N ALA A 100 3.30 -6.30 -21.24
CA ALA A 100 2.65 -6.40 -19.94
C ALA A 100 1.29 -7.11 -20.05
N LEU A 101 0.45 -6.72 -21.04
CA LEU A 101 -0.85 -7.37 -21.26
C LEU A 101 -0.71 -8.83 -21.70
N ALA A 102 0.28 -9.17 -22.51
CA ALA A 102 0.53 -10.57 -22.89
C ALA A 102 0.96 -11.42 -21.68
N GLY A 103 1.94 -10.94 -20.89
CA GLY A 103 2.41 -11.64 -19.70
C GLY A 103 1.32 -11.76 -18.61
N LEU A 104 0.66 -10.65 -18.28
CA LEU A 104 -0.43 -10.64 -17.31
C LEU A 104 -1.68 -11.35 -17.82
N GLY A 105 -1.88 -11.43 -19.15
CA GLY A 105 -2.92 -12.25 -19.76
C GLY A 105 -2.73 -13.74 -19.47
N VAL A 106 -1.50 -14.24 -19.58
CA VAL A 106 -1.16 -15.62 -19.17
C VAL A 106 -1.43 -15.82 -17.67
N VAL A 107 -0.99 -14.87 -16.83
CA VAL A 107 -1.25 -14.91 -15.38
C VAL A 107 -2.75 -14.90 -15.10
N THR A 108 -3.52 -14.10 -15.82
CA THR A 108 -4.98 -14.05 -15.71
C THR A 108 -5.62 -15.41 -16.03
N VAL A 109 -5.23 -16.03 -17.13
CA VAL A 109 -5.77 -17.35 -17.52
C VAL A 109 -5.40 -18.41 -16.47
N LEU A 110 -4.13 -18.46 -16.06
CA LEU A 110 -3.68 -19.38 -15.02
C LEU A 110 -4.40 -19.10 -13.69
N GLY A 111 -4.52 -17.84 -13.28
CA GLY A 111 -5.23 -17.47 -12.06
C GLY A 111 -6.71 -17.85 -12.07
N ILE A 112 -7.41 -17.71 -13.20
CA ILE A 112 -8.80 -18.16 -13.34
C ILE A 112 -8.90 -19.68 -13.23
N VAL A 113 -7.97 -20.42 -13.86
CA VAL A 113 -7.92 -21.88 -13.80
C VAL A 113 -7.63 -22.37 -12.38
N PHE A 114 -6.67 -21.73 -11.70
CA PHE A 114 -6.27 -22.06 -10.32
C PHE A 114 -7.05 -21.27 -9.26
N ALA A 115 -8.16 -20.59 -9.61
CA ALA A 115 -8.98 -19.87 -8.65
C ALA A 115 -9.50 -20.74 -7.48
N PRO A 116 -9.92 -22.01 -7.69
CA PRO A 116 -10.31 -22.88 -6.58
C PRO A 116 -9.16 -23.14 -5.58
N GLN A 117 -7.94 -23.40 -6.08
CA GLN A 117 -6.77 -23.64 -5.23
C GLN A 117 -6.34 -22.38 -4.47
N LEU A 118 -6.47 -21.20 -5.12
CA LEU A 118 -6.25 -19.93 -4.46
C LEU A 118 -7.31 -19.65 -3.37
N ALA A 119 -8.57 -20.01 -3.63
CA ALA A 119 -9.63 -19.91 -2.62
C ALA A 119 -9.32 -20.76 -1.40
N GLN A 120 -8.98 -22.05 -1.60
CA GLN A 120 -8.58 -22.97 -0.52
C GLN A 120 -7.36 -22.45 0.26
N LEU A 121 -6.42 -21.78 -0.41
CA LEU A 121 -5.29 -21.15 0.29
C LEU A 121 -5.75 -20.00 1.19
N LEU A 122 -6.74 -19.21 0.75
CA LEU A 122 -7.25 -18.07 1.52
C LEU A 122 -8.14 -18.49 2.69
N SER A 123 -8.77 -19.67 2.64
CA SER A 123 -9.58 -20.25 3.72
C SER A 123 -8.76 -21.16 4.66
N THR A 124 -7.45 -21.32 4.39
CA THR A 124 -6.56 -22.13 5.23
C THR A 124 -6.59 -21.63 6.68
N GLY A 125 -6.88 -22.52 7.62
CA GLY A 125 -6.97 -22.19 9.05
C GLY A 125 -8.37 -21.83 9.53
N VAL A 126 -9.39 -21.87 8.68
CA VAL A 126 -10.79 -21.87 9.10
C VAL A 126 -11.11 -23.25 9.69
N SER A 127 -11.56 -23.26 10.96
CA SER A 127 -11.72 -24.51 11.72
C SER A 127 -12.97 -25.29 11.34
N ASP A 128 -14.01 -24.60 10.88
CA ASP A 128 -15.27 -25.20 10.46
C ASP A 128 -15.20 -25.58 8.98
N PRO A 129 -15.28 -26.87 8.61
CA PRO A 129 -15.21 -27.33 7.23
C PRO A 129 -16.36 -26.83 6.34
N GLU A 130 -17.56 -26.60 6.91
CA GLU A 130 -18.71 -26.11 6.16
C GLU A 130 -18.51 -24.64 5.80
N VAL A 131 -18.08 -23.83 6.77
CA VAL A 131 -17.72 -22.42 6.56
C VAL A 131 -16.56 -22.30 5.55
N ALA A 132 -15.53 -23.13 5.66
CA ALA A 132 -14.42 -23.16 4.71
C ALA A 132 -14.90 -23.47 3.28
N ALA A 133 -15.79 -24.46 3.11
CA ALA A 133 -16.35 -24.83 1.79
C ALA A 133 -17.19 -23.68 1.18
N GLN A 134 -18.01 -23.00 1.98
CA GLN A 134 -18.78 -21.83 1.53
C GLN A 134 -17.87 -20.67 1.15
N GLN A 135 -16.80 -20.42 1.91
CA GLN A 135 -15.79 -19.43 1.57
C GLN A 135 -15.08 -19.76 0.25
N ASP A 136 -14.70 -21.03 0.05
CA ASP A 136 -14.02 -21.49 -1.17
C ASP A 136 -14.89 -21.29 -2.40
N GLU A 137 -16.18 -21.60 -2.31
CA GLU A 137 -17.13 -21.38 -3.41
C GLU A 137 -17.24 -19.90 -3.77
N LEU A 138 -17.50 -19.04 -2.77
CA LEU A 138 -17.64 -17.61 -2.96
C LEU A 138 -16.31 -16.97 -3.43
N ALA A 139 -15.18 -17.32 -2.79
CA ALA A 139 -13.87 -16.82 -3.18
C ALA A 139 -13.51 -17.22 -4.61
N THR A 140 -13.78 -18.47 -5.02
CA THR A 140 -13.56 -18.94 -6.40
C THR A 140 -14.37 -18.11 -7.41
N PHE A 141 -15.64 -17.84 -7.09
CA PHE A 141 -16.48 -16.98 -7.93
C PHE A 141 -15.88 -15.56 -8.02
N LEU A 142 -15.55 -14.91 -6.90
CA LEU A 142 -15.01 -13.56 -6.86
C LEU A 142 -13.64 -13.46 -7.55
N LEU A 143 -12.74 -14.42 -7.33
CA LEU A 143 -11.41 -14.46 -7.94
C LEU A 143 -11.48 -14.48 -9.46
N ARG A 144 -12.44 -15.19 -10.07
CA ARG A 144 -12.64 -15.20 -11.54
C ARG A 144 -12.98 -13.82 -12.09
N PHE A 145 -13.60 -12.93 -11.32
CA PHE A 145 -13.87 -11.54 -11.70
C PHE A 145 -12.71 -10.61 -11.33
N PHE A 146 -11.99 -10.87 -10.23
CA PHE A 146 -10.98 -9.95 -9.72
C PHE A 146 -9.60 -10.18 -10.35
N ILE A 147 -9.19 -11.41 -10.62
CA ILE A 147 -7.88 -11.69 -11.23
C ILE A 147 -7.69 -10.94 -12.58
N PRO A 148 -8.69 -10.85 -13.48
CA PRO A 148 -8.57 -10.05 -14.71
C PRO A 148 -8.26 -8.56 -14.49
N GLN A 149 -8.50 -8.02 -13.29
CA GLN A 149 -8.18 -6.63 -12.96
C GLN A 149 -6.68 -6.30 -13.10
N VAL A 150 -5.80 -7.29 -13.06
CA VAL A 150 -4.36 -7.08 -13.28
C VAL A 150 -4.06 -6.45 -14.63
N LEU A 151 -4.89 -6.75 -15.64
CA LEU A 151 -4.80 -6.15 -16.98
C LEU A 151 -5.18 -4.67 -16.95
N LEU A 152 -6.20 -4.31 -16.18
CA LEU A 152 -6.60 -2.92 -15.97
C LEU A 152 -5.49 -2.14 -15.24
N TYR A 153 -4.91 -2.72 -14.19
CA TYR A 153 -3.79 -2.09 -13.48
C TYR A 153 -2.60 -1.79 -14.40
N ALA A 154 -2.26 -2.69 -15.34
CA ALA A 154 -1.21 -2.44 -16.31
C ALA A 154 -1.50 -1.22 -17.19
N ILE A 155 -2.74 -1.10 -17.69
CA ILE A 155 -3.18 0.06 -18.48
C ILE A 155 -3.08 1.35 -17.63
N GLY A 156 -3.57 1.32 -16.40
CA GLY A 156 -3.53 2.44 -15.47
C GLY A 156 -2.11 2.90 -15.12
N ALA A 157 -1.20 1.95 -14.91
CA ALA A 157 0.19 2.23 -14.58
C ALA A 157 0.92 2.91 -15.74
N VAL A 158 0.78 2.42 -16.98
CA VAL A 158 1.39 3.05 -18.17
C VAL A 158 0.77 4.42 -18.44
N ALA A 159 -0.56 4.56 -18.35
CA ALA A 159 -1.24 5.84 -18.50
C ALA A 159 -0.77 6.87 -17.46
N THR A 160 -0.64 6.46 -16.20
CA THR A 160 -0.12 7.28 -15.11
C THR A 160 1.32 7.70 -15.36
N ALA A 161 2.19 6.79 -15.81
CA ALA A 161 3.59 7.10 -16.11
C ALA A 161 3.72 8.14 -17.22
N VAL A 162 2.93 8.04 -18.30
CA VAL A 162 2.92 9.04 -19.39
C VAL A 162 2.38 10.39 -18.90
N LEU A 163 1.31 10.41 -18.10
CA LEU A 163 0.78 11.62 -17.51
C LEU A 163 1.80 12.31 -16.59
N HIS A 164 2.50 11.55 -15.76
CA HIS A 164 3.58 12.08 -14.90
C HIS A 164 4.72 12.67 -15.74
N ALA A 165 5.15 11.98 -16.80
CA ALA A 165 6.18 12.48 -17.70
C ALA A 165 5.78 13.79 -18.38
N ARG A 166 4.48 13.98 -18.66
CA ARG A 166 3.90 15.22 -19.20
C ARG A 166 3.60 16.29 -18.12
N GLY A 167 4.00 16.08 -16.87
CA GLY A 167 3.74 17.00 -15.76
C GLY A 167 2.26 17.05 -15.30
N ARG A 168 1.42 16.11 -15.72
CA ARG A 168 -0.01 16.07 -15.38
C ARG A 168 -0.27 15.13 -14.20
N PHE A 169 -0.01 15.58 -12.98
CA PHE A 169 -0.10 14.77 -11.77
C PHE A 169 -1.51 14.69 -11.17
N ALA A 170 -2.38 15.66 -11.47
CA ALA A 170 -3.69 15.78 -10.84
C ALA A 170 -4.63 14.58 -11.16
N LEU A 171 -4.68 14.14 -12.42
CA LEU A 171 -5.55 13.02 -12.82
C LEU A 171 -5.21 11.70 -12.12
N PRO A 172 -3.94 11.24 -12.09
CA PRO A 172 -3.58 10.07 -11.28
C PRO A 172 -3.87 10.26 -9.80
N ALA A 173 -3.70 11.46 -9.25
CA ALA A 173 -3.93 11.72 -7.83
C ALA A 173 -5.40 11.59 -7.41
N ILE A 174 -6.36 11.90 -8.29
CA ILE A 174 -7.79 11.77 -8.01
C ILE A 174 -8.38 10.41 -8.42
N ALA A 175 -7.64 9.57 -9.14
CA ALA A 175 -8.11 8.27 -9.63
C ALA A 175 -8.68 7.36 -8.52
N PRO A 176 -8.11 7.27 -7.31
CA PRO A 176 -8.68 6.47 -6.21
C PRO A 176 -10.08 6.93 -5.78
N ILE A 177 -10.46 8.18 -6.01
CA ILE A 177 -11.81 8.68 -5.69
C ILE A 177 -12.85 7.96 -6.56
N GLY A 178 -12.56 7.76 -7.85
CA GLY A 178 -13.44 7.03 -8.76
C GLY A 178 -13.69 5.58 -8.27
N ASN A 179 -12.65 4.89 -7.86
CA ASN A 179 -12.78 3.56 -7.24
C ASN A 179 -13.66 3.60 -5.99
N THR A 180 -13.40 4.56 -5.09
CA THR A 180 -14.16 4.67 -3.84
C THR A 180 -15.64 4.89 -4.09
N ILE A 181 -16.02 5.81 -4.99
CA ILE A 181 -17.41 6.07 -5.32
C ILE A 181 -18.12 4.81 -5.81
N VAL A 182 -17.51 4.08 -6.74
CA VAL A 182 -18.11 2.87 -7.31
C VAL A 182 -18.26 1.78 -6.25
N ILE A 183 -17.24 1.55 -5.41
CA ILE A 183 -17.33 0.53 -4.36
C ILE A 183 -18.34 0.92 -3.28
N VAL A 184 -18.41 2.19 -2.87
CA VAL A 184 -19.41 2.67 -1.90
C VAL A 184 -20.81 2.44 -2.44
N VAL A 185 -21.08 2.81 -3.70
CA VAL A 185 -22.38 2.57 -4.34
C VAL A 185 -22.69 1.08 -4.40
N ALA A 186 -21.73 0.24 -4.80
CA ALA A 186 -21.89 -1.21 -4.84
C ALA A 186 -22.19 -1.79 -3.45
N MET A 187 -21.54 -1.32 -2.39
CA MET A 187 -21.81 -1.77 -1.01
C MET A 187 -23.21 -1.35 -0.54
N LEU A 188 -23.67 -0.14 -0.89
CA LEU A 188 -25.04 0.30 -0.56
C LEU A 188 -26.10 -0.52 -1.30
N VAL A 189 -25.86 -0.82 -2.59
CA VAL A 189 -26.73 -1.71 -3.37
C VAL A 189 -26.72 -3.12 -2.78
N PHE A 190 -25.54 -3.65 -2.46
CA PHE A 190 -25.42 -4.96 -1.83
C PHE A 190 -26.20 -5.03 -0.50
N ARG A 191 -26.06 -4.02 0.37
CA ARG A 191 -26.81 -3.94 1.62
C ARG A 191 -28.33 -3.92 1.40
N SER A 192 -28.79 -3.26 0.33
CA SER A 192 -30.23 -3.23 0.01
C SER A 192 -30.76 -4.58 -0.51
N LEU A 193 -29.89 -5.42 -1.10
CA LEU A 193 -30.24 -6.76 -1.58
C LEU A 193 -30.16 -7.80 -0.47
N ALA A 194 -29.05 -7.81 0.27
CA ALA A 194 -28.70 -8.88 1.22
C ALA A 194 -29.17 -8.60 2.67
N GLY A 195 -29.68 -7.38 2.96
CA GLY A 195 -30.14 -7.01 4.29
C GLY A 195 -29.03 -6.57 5.25
N GLU A 196 -29.31 -6.63 6.56
CA GLU A 196 -28.45 -6.03 7.58
C GLU A 196 -27.29 -6.93 8.01
N ALA A 197 -27.44 -8.24 8.01
CA ALA A 197 -26.47 -9.21 8.48
C ALA A 197 -26.25 -10.33 7.44
N PRO A 198 -25.59 -10.02 6.29
CA PRO A 198 -25.37 -11.00 5.24
C PRO A 198 -24.34 -12.05 5.68
N GLY A 199 -24.67 -13.34 5.45
CA GLY A 199 -23.75 -14.48 5.61
C GLY A 199 -23.02 -14.83 4.33
N LEU A 200 -22.41 -16.03 4.29
CA LEU A 200 -21.75 -16.58 3.09
C LEU A 200 -22.73 -17.13 2.05
N ASP A 201 -23.94 -17.47 2.47
CA ASP A 201 -25.00 -17.98 1.58
C ASP A 201 -25.66 -16.83 0.81
N LEU A 202 -25.02 -16.41 -0.25
CA LEU A 202 -25.45 -15.30 -1.09
C LEU A 202 -26.18 -15.80 -2.34
N THR A 203 -27.25 -15.08 -2.71
CA THR A 203 -27.90 -15.25 -4.00
C THR A 203 -26.97 -14.87 -5.16
N SER A 204 -27.30 -15.35 -6.37
CA SER A 204 -26.50 -14.99 -7.57
C SER A 204 -26.44 -13.48 -7.82
N ALA A 205 -27.50 -12.72 -7.49
CA ALA A 205 -27.53 -11.27 -7.65
C ALA A 205 -26.58 -10.57 -6.67
N GLU A 206 -26.52 -11.02 -5.42
CA GLU A 206 -25.64 -10.49 -4.39
C GLU A 206 -24.17 -10.79 -4.71
N ARG A 207 -23.85 -12.05 -5.09
CA ARG A 207 -22.52 -12.43 -5.55
C ARG A 207 -22.04 -11.56 -6.74
N LEU A 208 -22.92 -11.35 -7.71
CA LEU A 208 -22.61 -10.53 -8.88
C LEU A 208 -22.45 -9.05 -8.54
N CYS A 209 -23.25 -8.52 -7.59
CA CYS A 209 -23.10 -7.15 -7.08
C CYS A 209 -21.70 -6.93 -6.48
N LEU A 210 -21.22 -7.86 -5.64
CA LEU A 210 -19.87 -7.78 -5.06
C LEU A 210 -18.79 -7.87 -6.15
N ALA A 211 -18.91 -8.83 -7.07
CA ALA A 211 -17.94 -9.07 -8.13
C ALA A 211 -17.82 -7.88 -9.08
N LEU A 212 -18.96 -7.35 -9.54
CA LEU A 212 -19.01 -6.18 -10.42
C LEU A 212 -18.60 -4.91 -9.69
N GLY A 213 -19.02 -4.73 -8.43
CA GLY A 213 -18.64 -3.59 -7.61
C GLY A 213 -17.12 -3.46 -7.49
N GLY A 214 -16.42 -4.55 -7.14
CA GLY A 214 -14.96 -4.57 -7.07
C GLY A 214 -14.30 -4.30 -8.43
N THR A 215 -14.76 -4.97 -9.49
CA THR A 215 -14.18 -4.85 -10.83
C THR A 215 -14.42 -3.48 -11.46
N LEU A 216 -15.64 -2.94 -11.38
CA LEU A 216 -15.97 -1.61 -11.88
C LEU A 216 -15.28 -0.51 -11.06
N GLY A 217 -15.04 -0.75 -9.77
CA GLY A 217 -14.22 0.14 -8.94
C GLY A 217 -12.80 0.29 -9.50
N VAL A 218 -12.15 -0.82 -9.84
CA VAL A 218 -10.82 -0.80 -10.48
C VAL A 218 -10.89 -0.20 -11.88
N ALA A 219 -11.94 -0.50 -12.66
CA ALA A 219 -12.13 0.10 -13.97
C ALA A 219 -12.30 1.64 -13.87
N ALA A 220 -13.00 2.16 -12.87
CA ALA A 220 -13.11 3.60 -12.61
C ALA A 220 -11.76 4.21 -12.20
N PHE A 221 -10.99 3.52 -11.33
CA PHE A 221 -9.64 3.94 -10.95
C PHE A 221 -8.73 4.10 -12.18
N VAL A 222 -8.69 3.10 -13.04
CA VAL A 222 -7.87 3.09 -14.26
C VAL A 222 -8.43 4.02 -15.33
N GLY A 223 -9.76 4.14 -15.41
CA GLY A 223 -10.45 4.95 -16.38
C GLY A 223 -10.11 6.44 -16.29
N VAL A 224 -9.93 6.97 -15.07
CA VAL A 224 -9.56 8.40 -14.88
C VAL A 224 -8.27 8.78 -15.59
N PRO A 225 -7.11 8.15 -15.33
CA PRO A 225 -5.87 8.46 -16.04
C PRO A 225 -5.93 8.06 -17.52
N ALA A 226 -6.56 6.94 -17.89
CA ALA A 226 -6.65 6.47 -19.27
C ALA A 226 -7.47 7.43 -20.16
N VAL A 227 -8.64 7.86 -19.68
CA VAL A 227 -9.48 8.84 -20.37
C VAL A 227 -8.78 10.20 -20.44
N GLY A 228 -8.15 10.63 -19.35
CA GLY A 228 -7.39 11.89 -19.33
C GLY A 228 -6.23 11.87 -20.34
N LEU A 229 -5.54 10.74 -20.45
CA LEU A 229 -4.48 10.56 -21.45
C LEU A 229 -5.04 10.56 -22.87
N HIS A 230 -6.11 9.83 -23.12
CA HIS A 230 -6.77 9.80 -24.44
C HIS A 230 -7.25 11.19 -24.88
N ARG A 231 -7.90 11.95 -23.98
CA ARG A 231 -8.32 13.35 -24.27
C ARG A 231 -7.16 14.31 -24.51
N SER A 232 -5.95 13.96 -24.11
CA SER A 232 -4.75 14.74 -24.43
C SER A 232 -4.18 14.47 -25.83
N GLY A 233 -4.89 13.68 -26.65
CA GLY A 233 -4.46 13.31 -28.01
C GLY A 233 -3.47 12.15 -28.06
N PHE A 234 -3.09 11.57 -26.92
CA PHE A 234 -2.17 10.44 -26.87
C PHE A 234 -2.84 9.16 -27.39
N ARG A 235 -2.10 8.43 -28.20
CA ARG A 235 -2.54 7.15 -28.76
C ARG A 235 -1.47 6.09 -28.51
N PHE A 236 -1.85 4.98 -27.88
CA PHE A 236 -0.96 3.83 -27.80
C PHE A 236 -0.72 3.28 -29.22
N ARG A 237 0.54 3.25 -29.62
CA ARG A 237 0.97 2.71 -30.91
C ARG A 237 1.86 1.51 -30.67
N LEU A 238 1.62 0.44 -31.42
CA LEU A 238 2.58 -0.64 -31.44
C LEU A 238 3.83 -0.21 -32.21
N PRO A 239 5.04 -0.50 -31.71
CA PRO A 239 6.25 -0.23 -32.46
C PRO A 239 6.24 -1.02 -33.78
N SER A 240 6.85 -0.48 -34.82
CA SER A 240 6.97 -1.10 -36.15
C SER A 240 7.78 -2.39 -36.13
N SER A 241 8.65 -2.58 -35.12
CA SER A 241 9.35 -3.82 -34.79
C SER A 241 8.60 -4.60 -33.70
N ARG A 242 8.98 -5.87 -33.51
CA ARG A 242 8.50 -6.67 -32.38
C ARG A 242 8.82 -5.94 -31.07
N PRO A 243 7.85 -5.77 -30.13
CA PRO A 243 8.07 -4.95 -28.92
C PRO A 243 9.31 -5.34 -28.11
N TRP A 244 9.63 -6.63 -28.01
CA TRP A 244 10.81 -7.14 -27.31
C TRP A 244 12.14 -6.91 -28.05
N ALA A 245 12.10 -6.57 -29.34
CA ALA A 245 13.28 -6.22 -30.12
C ALA A 245 13.62 -4.72 -30.00
N ASP A 246 12.70 -3.92 -29.53
CA ASP A 246 12.88 -2.50 -29.30
C ASP A 246 13.93 -2.25 -28.19
N ARG A 247 14.90 -1.37 -28.45
CA ARG A 247 16.03 -1.12 -27.56
C ARG A 247 15.59 -0.47 -26.23
N ASP A 248 14.66 0.48 -26.28
CA ASP A 248 14.17 1.17 -25.08
C ASP A 248 13.32 0.22 -24.24
N VAL A 249 12.40 -0.54 -24.88
CA VAL A 249 11.58 -1.54 -24.20
C VAL A 249 12.44 -2.60 -23.53
N ARG A 250 13.48 -3.11 -24.20
CA ARG A 250 14.39 -4.10 -23.61
C ARG A 250 15.20 -3.53 -22.44
N SER A 251 15.68 -2.31 -22.58
CA SER A 251 16.40 -1.62 -21.49
C SER A 251 15.51 -1.45 -20.27
N LEU A 252 14.23 -1.05 -20.47
CA LEU A 252 13.24 -0.93 -19.42
C LEU A 252 13.02 -2.26 -18.68
N LEU A 253 12.83 -3.35 -19.42
CA LEU A 253 12.63 -4.69 -18.83
C LEU A 253 13.86 -5.16 -18.05
N HIS A 254 15.07 -4.88 -18.53
CA HIS A 254 16.30 -5.28 -17.84
C HIS A 254 16.53 -4.49 -16.54
N LEU A 255 16.27 -3.18 -16.56
CA LEU A 255 16.41 -2.33 -15.37
C LEU A 255 15.36 -2.60 -14.29
N SER A 256 14.23 -3.21 -14.68
CA SER A 256 13.09 -3.45 -13.78
C SER A 256 13.28 -4.61 -12.81
N GLY A 257 14.25 -5.53 -13.04
CA GLY A 257 14.34 -6.78 -12.29
C GLY A 257 14.44 -6.60 -10.77
N TRP A 258 15.33 -5.71 -10.30
CA TRP A 258 15.49 -5.43 -8.87
C TRP A 258 14.29 -4.69 -8.28
N ALA A 259 13.67 -3.80 -9.05
CA ALA A 259 12.47 -3.09 -8.63
C ALA A 259 11.28 -4.05 -8.49
N VAL A 260 11.10 -5.00 -9.41
CA VAL A 260 10.11 -6.09 -9.30
C VAL A 260 10.34 -6.91 -8.04
N LEU A 261 11.59 -7.33 -7.77
CA LEU A 261 11.91 -8.11 -6.59
C LEU A 261 11.62 -7.36 -5.29
N GLN A 262 11.85 -6.05 -5.25
CA GLN A 262 11.52 -5.22 -4.09
C GLN A 262 10.01 -5.16 -3.84
N HIS A 263 9.22 -4.92 -4.89
CA HIS A 263 7.75 -4.90 -4.78
C HIS A 263 7.19 -6.29 -4.49
N ALA A 264 7.81 -7.35 -5.02
CA ALA A 264 7.46 -8.72 -4.68
C ALA A 264 7.54 -8.98 -3.16
N GLY A 265 8.53 -8.43 -2.47
CA GLY A 265 8.59 -8.51 -1.01
C GLY A 265 7.34 -7.95 -0.32
N THR A 266 6.89 -6.77 -0.74
CA THR A 266 5.64 -6.18 -0.20
C THR A 266 4.42 -7.07 -0.48
N GLY A 267 4.31 -7.61 -1.71
CA GLY A 267 3.23 -8.52 -2.10
C GLY A 267 3.23 -9.82 -1.29
N VAL A 268 4.39 -10.43 -1.04
CA VAL A 268 4.52 -11.64 -0.20
C VAL A 268 4.06 -11.38 1.23
N LEU A 269 4.45 -10.25 1.81
CA LEU A 269 4.05 -9.91 3.18
C LEU A 269 2.53 -9.70 3.30
N LEU A 270 1.93 -9.03 2.31
CA LEU A 270 0.48 -8.88 2.24
C LEU A 270 -0.22 -10.23 2.04
N ALA A 271 0.25 -11.06 1.11
CA ALA A 271 -0.33 -12.38 0.86
C ALA A 271 -0.32 -13.26 2.13
N ALA A 272 0.80 -13.26 2.87
CA ALA A 272 0.89 -13.99 4.15
C ALA A 272 -0.14 -13.48 5.18
N ALA A 273 -0.30 -12.15 5.28
CA ALA A 273 -1.29 -11.56 6.18
C ALA A 273 -2.73 -11.91 5.79
N LEU A 274 -3.04 -11.99 4.48
CA LEU A 274 -4.37 -12.41 4.00
C LEU A 274 -4.66 -13.87 4.33
N VAL A 275 -3.69 -14.77 4.08
CA VAL A 275 -3.85 -16.21 4.33
C VAL A 275 -3.98 -16.47 5.82
N VAL A 276 -3.05 -15.95 6.64
CA VAL A 276 -3.05 -16.20 8.09
C VAL A 276 -4.20 -15.49 8.79
N GLY A 277 -4.53 -14.27 8.37
CA GLY A 277 -5.67 -13.50 8.88
C GLY A 277 -7.01 -14.10 8.48
N GLY A 278 -7.08 -14.81 7.35
CA GLY A 278 -8.28 -15.49 6.86
C GLY A 278 -8.80 -16.58 7.81
N GLY A 279 -7.91 -17.21 8.58
CA GLY A 279 -8.27 -18.18 9.61
C GLY A 279 -8.94 -17.61 10.87
N VAL A 280 -9.02 -16.26 10.98
CA VAL A 280 -9.76 -15.56 12.02
C VAL A 280 -10.99 -14.92 11.38
N GLU A 281 -12.18 -15.13 11.93
CA GLU A 281 -13.37 -14.44 11.43
C GLU A 281 -13.19 -12.92 11.50
N GLY A 282 -13.37 -12.22 10.38
CA GLY A 282 -13.11 -10.78 10.27
C GLY A 282 -11.65 -10.35 10.30
N GLY A 283 -10.70 -11.28 10.43
CA GLY A 283 -9.29 -10.97 10.61
C GLY A 283 -8.66 -10.22 9.44
N VAL A 284 -9.03 -10.55 8.20
CA VAL A 284 -8.55 -9.83 7.01
C VAL A 284 -9.09 -8.40 6.97
N VAL A 285 -10.38 -8.23 7.27
CA VAL A 285 -11.02 -6.90 7.33
C VAL A 285 -10.32 -6.04 8.39
N ALA A 286 -10.12 -6.61 9.58
CA ALA A 286 -9.47 -5.94 10.69
C ALA A 286 -8.03 -5.52 10.34
N TYR A 287 -7.23 -6.44 9.78
CA TYR A 287 -5.86 -6.14 9.35
C TYR A 287 -5.82 -5.05 8.29
N GLN A 288 -6.67 -5.11 7.27
CA GLN A 288 -6.66 -4.12 6.19
C GLN A 288 -7.13 -2.74 6.65
N LEU A 289 -8.14 -2.65 7.52
CA LEU A 289 -8.55 -1.36 8.08
C LEU A 289 -7.48 -0.78 9.00
N ALA A 290 -6.83 -1.62 9.82
CA ALA A 290 -5.68 -1.22 10.64
C ALA A 290 -4.50 -0.74 9.78
N MET A 291 -4.25 -1.35 8.62
CA MET A 291 -3.23 -0.89 7.65
C MET A 291 -3.50 0.52 7.12
N VAL A 292 -4.76 0.91 6.94
CA VAL A 292 -5.10 2.29 6.55
C VAL A 292 -4.66 3.28 7.63
N VAL A 293 -4.93 2.97 8.90
CA VAL A 293 -4.53 3.80 10.05
C VAL A 293 -3.00 3.80 10.22
N PHE A 294 -2.35 2.64 10.09
CA PHE A 294 -0.89 2.49 10.11
C PHE A 294 -0.18 3.37 9.07
N LEU A 295 -0.73 3.46 7.85
CA LEU A 295 -0.12 4.22 6.76
C LEU A 295 -0.37 5.75 6.87
N ALA A 296 -1.30 6.20 7.69
CA ALA A 296 -1.62 7.62 7.83
C ALA A 296 -0.45 8.44 8.39
N PRO A 297 0.19 8.09 9.53
CA PRO A 297 1.37 8.79 10.04
C PRO A 297 2.55 8.80 9.06
N TYR A 298 2.79 7.68 8.37
CA TYR A 298 3.78 7.63 7.30
C TYR A 298 3.49 8.67 6.22
N GLY A 299 2.25 8.75 5.77
CA GLY A 299 1.84 9.68 4.73
C GLY A 299 1.91 11.15 5.13
N ILE A 300 1.67 11.44 6.41
CA ILE A 300 1.65 12.82 6.94
C ILE A 300 3.07 13.30 7.30
N VAL A 301 3.87 12.44 7.91
CA VAL A 301 5.19 12.82 8.47
C VAL A 301 6.34 12.34 7.58
N ALA A 302 6.45 11.04 7.35
CA ALA A 302 7.63 10.46 6.74
C ALA A 302 7.71 10.75 5.23
N GLN A 303 6.61 10.67 4.52
CA GLN A 303 6.61 10.84 3.06
C GLN A 303 7.02 12.26 2.61
N PRO A 304 6.60 13.37 3.23
CA PRO A 304 7.12 14.70 2.91
C PRO A 304 8.64 14.81 3.13
N ILE A 305 9.15 14.25 4.24
CA ILE A 305 10.59 14.22 4.53
C ILE A 305 11.33 13.45 3.44
N HIS A 306 10.85 12.27 3.07
CA HIS A 306 11.43 11.46 1.98
C HIS A 306 11.48 12.23 0.66
N THR A 307 10.39 12.94 0.33
CA THR A 307 10.30 13.70 -0.94
C THR A 307 11.26 14.89 -0.96
N ALA A 308 11.42 15.57 0.18
CA ALA A 308 12.31 16.72 0.31
C ALA A 308 13.79 16.33 0.32
N VAL A 309 14.14 15.18 0.90
CA VAL A 309 15.53 14.73 1.08
C VAL A 309 16.08 14.07 -0.17
N LEU A 310 15.30 13.32 -0.95
CA LEU A 310 15.78 12.54 -2.08
C LEU A 310 16.57 13.35 -3.12
N PRO A 311 16.12 14.53 -3.60
CA PRO A 311 16.89 15.33 -4.54
C PRO A 311 18.23 15.81 -3.96
N ARG A 312 18.22 16.11 -2.65
CA ARG A 312 19.42 16.55 -1.93
C ARG A 312 20.43 15.42 -1.82
N LEU A 313 20.01 14.22 -1.43
CA LEU A 313 20.89 13.04 -1.41
C LEU A 313 21.51 12.76 -2.77
N SER A 314 20.71 12.84 -3.84
CA SER A 314 21.19 12.64 -5.21
C SER A 314 22.23 13.69 -5.63
N ALA A 315 22.03 14.96 -5.24
CA ALA A 315 22.98 16.04 -5.52
C ALA A 315 24.29 15.86 -4.75
N GLU A 316 24.22 15.50 -3.47
CA GLU A 316 25.39 15.25 -2.60
C GLU A 316 26.21 14.06 -3.11
N VAL A 317 25.55 12.97 -3.55
CA VAL A 317 26.21 11.82 -4.20
C VAL A 317 26.89 12.24 -5.51
N ALA A 318 26.22 13.01 -6.35
CA ALA A 318 26.76 13.48 -7.62
C ALA A 318 27.97 14.41 -7.42
N ALA A 319 27.99 15.16 -6.32
CA ALA A 319 29.11 16.05 -5.93
C ALA A 319 30.25 15.32 -5.22
N GLY A 320 30.08 14.03 -4.83
CA GLY A 320 31.05 13.29 -4.00
C GLY A 320 31.13 13.83 -2.55
N ASP A 321 30.05 14.51 -2.07
CA ASP A 321 30.01 15.07 -0.71
C ASP A 321 29.45 14.03 0.28
N ASP A 322 30.30 13.12 0.70
CA ASP A 322 29.95 12.07 1.68
C ASP A 322 29.56 12.66 3.05
N VAL A 323 30.14 13.80 3.44
CA VAL A 323 29.82 14.46 4.71
C VAL A 323 28.42 15.09 4.66
N GLY A 324 28.09 15.73 3.55
CA GLY A 324 26.75 16.26 3.27
C GLY A 324 25.71 15.15 3.26
N LEU A 325 25.96 14.06 2.53
CA LEU A 325 25.11 12.88 2.45
C LEU A 325 24.79 12.31 3.84
N HIS A 326 25.82 12.09 4.66
CA HIS A 326 25.64 11.59 6.02
C HIS A 326 24.81 12.55 6.87
N ARG A 327 25.09 13.86 6.82
CA ARG A 327 24.36 14.88 7.57
C ARG A 327 22.89 14.94 7.16
N SER A 328 22.61 14.89 5.87
CA SER A 328 21.24 14.94 5.33
C SER A 328 20.43 13.71 5.70
N LEU A 329 21.03 12.51 5.62
CA LEU A 329 20.37 11.28 6.05
C LEU A 329 20.11 11.25 7.55
N ARG A 330 21.07 11.62 8.37
CA ARG A 330 20.91 11.69 9.81
C ARG A 330 19.81 12.66 10.22
N TRP A 331 19.79 13.86 9.61
CA TRP A 331 18.71 14.82 9.83
C TRP A 331 17.34 14.23 9.48
N ALA A 332 17.23 13.52 8.34
CA ALA A 332 15.98 12.90 7.91
C ALA A 332 15.50 11.83 8.89
N VAL A 333 16.41 10.98 9.39
CA VAL A 333 16.09 9.96 10.41
C VAL A 333 15.62 10.61 11.70
N GLU A 334 16.33 11.64 12.19
CA GLU A 334 15.97 12.37 13.42
C GLU A 334 14.62 13.08 13.26
N ALA A 335 14.38 13.77 12.13
CA ALA A 335 13.14 14.46 11.85
C ALA A 335 11.94 13.49 11.78
N MET A 336 12.13 12.34 11.13
CA MET A 336 11.10 11.30 11.10
C MET A 336 10.83 10.72 12.48
N ALA A 337 11.87 10.45 13.26
CA ALA A 337 11.73 9.90 14.60
C ALA A 337 10.91 10.82 15.51
N VAL A 338 11.18 12.13 15.48
CA VAL A 338 10.43 13.12 16.26
C VAL A 338 8.94 13.13 15.91
N GLY A 339 8.59 12.93 14.65
CA GLY A 339 7.18 12.93 14.22
C GLY A 339 6.49 11.57 14.34
N THR A 340 7.19 10.47 13.99
CA THR A 340 6.55 9.15 13.91
C THR A 340 6.55 8.37 15.22
N LEU A 341 7.54 8.56 16.11
CA LEU A 341 7.60 7.85 17.38
C LEU A 341 6.44 8.23 18.32
N PRO A 342 6.09 9.53 18.53
CA PRO A 342 4.94 9.89 19.36
C PRO A 342 3.62 9.37 18.78
N LEU A 343 3.45 9.45 17.45
CA LEU A 343 2.25 8.94 16.79
C LEU A 343 2.14 7.41 16.90
N ALA A 344 3.26 6.69 16.77
CA ALA A 344 3.28 5.24 16.97
C ALA A 344 2.92 4.87 18.42
N ALA A 345 3.50 5.55 19.40
CA ALA A 345 3.20 5.32 20.81
C ALA A 345 1.73 5.63 21.15
N ALA A 346 1.20 6.73 20.65
CA ALA A 346 -0.21 7.10 20.82
C ALA A 346 -1.14 6.07 20.16
N LEU A 347 -0.88 5.69 18.89
CA LEU A 347 -1.70 4.70 18.19
C LEU A 347 -1.59 3.29 18.81
N THR A 348 -0.45 2.93 19.38
CA THR A 348 -0.30 1.67 20.12
C THR A 348 -1.14 1.70 21.40
N ALA A 349 -1.02 2.78 22.19
CA ALA A 349 -1.75 2.95 23.44
C ALA A 349 -3.27 3.09 23.24
N LEU A 350 -3.66 3.78 22.19
CA LEU A 350 -5.07 4.13 21.89
C LEU A 350 -5.64 3.29 20.74
N SER A 351 -5.04 2.14 20.41
CA SER A 351 -5.47 1.29 19.27
C SER A 351 -6.95 0.89 19.36
N ALA A 352 -7.40 0.40 20.51
CA ALA A 352 -8.79 0.01 20.72
C ALA A 352 -9.77 1.19 20.59
N PRO A 353 -9.60 2.33 21.29
CA PRO A 353 -10.51 3.48 21.13
C PRO A 353 -10.47 4.08 19.72
N VAL A 354 -9.29 4.19 19.08
CA VAL A 354 -9.18 4.68 17.70
C VAL A 354 -9.97 3.79 16.75
N MET A 355 -9.82 2.48 16.85
CA MET A 355 -10.49 1.55 15.95
C MET A 355 -11.99 1.40 16.26
N SER A 356 -12.43 1.57 17.50
CA SER A 356 -13.86 1.59 17.84
C SER A 356 -14.61 2.79 17.22
N VAL A 357 -13.93 3.92 17.05
CA VAL A 357 -14.48 5.07 16.31
C VAL A 357 -14.68 4.74 14.83
N LEU A 358 -13.81 3.94 14.24
CA LEU A 358 -13.88 3.53 12.83
C LEU A 358 -14.78 2.31 12.58
N ALA A 359 -15.17 1.60 13.63
CA ALA A 359 -16.05 0.45 13.57
C ALA A 359 -17.51 0.90 13.42
N PHE A 360 -18.09 0.85 12.23
CA PHE A 360 -19.48 1.20 11.93
C PHE A 360 -20.24 -0.03 11.43
N GLY A 361 -21.60 0.00 11.58
CA GLY A 361 -22.48 -1.06 11.11
C GLY A 361 -22.04 -2.41 11.63
N GLN A 362 -21.95 -3.39 10.76
CA GLN A 362 -21.55 -4.76 11.07
C GLN A 362 -20.16 -4.88 11.75
N ALA A 363 -19.21 -4.01 11.43
CA ALA A 363 -17.90 -4.02 12.07
C ALA A 363 -17.90 -3.52 13.51
N ALA A 364 -19.01 -2.95 13.98
CA ALA A 364 -19.20 -2.55 15.38
C ALA A 364 -19.82 -3.65 16.24
N GLU A 365 -20.23 -4.76 15.63
CA GLU A 365 -20.93 -5.86 16.30
C GLU A 365 -19.93 -6.92 16.76
N GLY A 366 -20.30 -7.69 17.79
CA GLY A 366 -19.50 -8.78 18.33
C GLY A 366 -18.08 -8.35 18.73
N ASP A 367 -17.11 -9.15 18.33
CA ASP A 367 -15.69 -8.93 18.62
C ASP A 367 -15.00 -7.96 17.62
N GLY A 368 -15.76 -7.36 16.69
CA GLY A 368 -15.21 -6.51 15.64
C GLY A 368 -14.29 -5.40 16.14
N PRO A 369 -14.71 -4.54 17.09
CA PRO A 369 -13.84 -3.48 17.62
C PRO A 369 -12.56 -4.02 18.28
N GLN A 370 -12.64 -5.18 18.95
CA GLN A 370 -11.49 -5.83 19.60
C GLN A 370 -10.50 -6.35 18.55
N LEU A 371 -10.96 -6.99 17.50
CA LEU A 371 -10.12 -7.48 16.39
C LEU A 371 -9.41 -6.33 15.68
N LEU A 372 -10.14 -5.26 15.40
CA LEU A 372 -9.63 -4.04 14.78
C LEU A 372 -8.51 -3.41 15.64
N GLY A 373 -8.75 -3.26 16.95
CA GLY A 373 -7.77 -2.71 17.90
C GLY A 373 -6.52 -3.60 18.00
N ALA A 374 -6.69 -4.91 18.08
CA ALA A 374 -5.60 -5.87 18.15
C ALA A 374 -4.72 -5.85 16.87
N ALA A 375 -5.32 -5.76 15.69
CA ALA A 375 -4.56 -5.62 14.46
C ALA A 375 -3.72 -4.33 14.44
N LEU A 376 -4.29 -3.21 14.92
CA LEU A 376 -3.59 -1.92 14.94
C LEU A 376 -2.45 -1.91 15.96
N VAL A 377 -2.61 -2.48 17.16
CA VAL A 377 -1.56 -2.46 18.19
C VAL A 377 -0.25 -3.08 17.70
N GLY A 378 -0.33 -4.22 16.98
CA GLY A 378 0.83 -4.87 16.40
C GLY A 378 1.48 -4.07 15.26
N LEU A 379 0.67 -3.43 14.42
CA LEU A 379 1.14 -2.61 13.30
C LEU A 379 1.73 -1.27 13.78
N ALA A 380 1.11 -0.60 14.76
CA ALA A 380 1.46 0.77 15.14
C ALA A 380 2.91 0.90 15.61
N VAL A 381 3.43 -0.09 16.32
CA VAL A 381 4.85 -0.17 16.74
C VAL A 381 5.79 -0.11 15.53
N GLY A 382 5.35 -0.58 14.38
CA GLY A 382 6.12 -0.63 13.13
C GLY A 382 6.22 0.71 12.39
N ILE A 383 5.43 1.73 12.72
CA ILE A 383 5.38 3.00 11.96
C ILE A 383 6.76 3.65 11.78
N PRO A 384 7.58 3.85 12.83
CA PRO A 384 8.88 4.50 12.68
C PRO A 384 9.86 3.65 11.86
N VAL A 385 9.87 2.34 12.09
CA VAL A 385 10.79 1.42 11.38
C VAL A 385 10.41 1.25 9.91
N TYR A 386 9.11 1.28 9.59
CA TYR A 386 8.63 1.31 8.20
C TYR A 386 9.11 2.56 7.46
N GLY A 387 8.96 3.75 8.07
CA GLY A 387 9.49 5.00 7.53
C GLY A 387 11.01 4.95 7.35
N GLY A 388 11.74 4.46 8.35
CA GLY A 388 13.20 4.27 8.29
C GLY A 388 13.65 3.32 7.19
N PHE A 389 12.98 2.16 7.05
CA PHE A 389 13.24 1.20 5.97
C PHE A 389 13.10 1.84 4.58
N LEU A 390 12.02 2.59 4.36
CA LEU A 390 11.79 3.26 3.08
C LEU A 390 12.76 4.42 2.83
N LEU A 391 13.21 5.14 3.87
CA LEU A 391 14.25 6.17 3.73
C LEU A 391 15.57 5.54 3.30
N MET A 392 15.99 4.47 3.96
CA MET A 392 17.23 3.77 3.62
C MET A 392 17.19 3.14 2.23
N THR A 393 16.03 2.66 1.80
CA THR A 393 15.78 2.22 0.43
C THR A 393 16.05 3.34 -0.59
N ARG A 394 15.56 4.56 -0.31
CA ARG A 394 15.79 5.73 -1.18
C ARG A 394 17.25 6.19 -1.17
N ALA A 395 17.91 6.12 -0.01
CA ALA A 395 19.33 6.38 0.10
C ALA A 395 20.15 5.40 -0.76
N ALA A 396 19.79 4.10 -0.74
CA ALA A 396 20.41 3.10 -1.60
C ALA A 396 20.25 3.43 -3.09
N TYR A 397 19.05 3.85 -3.50
CA TYR A 397 18.83 4.27 -4.89
C TYR A 397 19.64 5.52 -5.26
N ALA A 398 19.76 6.50 -4.36
CA ALA A 398 20.55 7.70 -4.61
C ALA A 398 22.03 7.38 -4.88
N ILE A 399 22.58 6.35 -4.23
CA ILE A 399 23.97 5.87 -4.45
C ILE A 399 24.07 4.81 -5.57
N GLY A 400 22.99 4.58 -6.35
CA GLY A 400 22.95 3.65 -7.47
C GLY A 400 22.83 2.16 -7.09
N ASP A 401 22.49 1.85 -5.83
CA ASP A 401 22.34 0.46 -5.36
C ASP A 401 20.86 0.07 -5.29
N SER A 402 20.38 -0.61 -6.33
CA SER A 402 19.02 -1.16 -6.38
C SER A 402 18.92 -2.60 -5.85
N ARG A 403 20.05 -3.32 -5.78
CA ARG A 403 20.12 -4.71 -5.36
C ARG A 403 19.90 -4.86 -3.86
N THR A 404 20.61 -4.06 -3.06
CA THR A 404 20.56 -4.14 -1.60
C THR A 404 19.13 -3.92 -1.06
N PRO A 405 18.38 -2.86 -1.44
CA PRO A 405 17.00 -2.70 -0.95
C PRO A 405 16.05 -3.79 -1.44
N ALA A 406 16.25 -4.35 -2.63
CA ALA A 406 15.43 -5.47 -3.13
C ALA A 406 15.63 -6.74 -2.29
N LEU A 407 16.87 -7.08 -1.95
CA LEU A 407 17.18 -8.22 -1.08
C LEU A 407 16.67 -7.98 0.35
N ALA A 408 16.79 -6.76 0.86
CA ALA A 408 16.22 -6.40 2.16
C ALA A 408 14.71 -6.58 2.19
N SER A 409 14.01 -6.10 1.17
CA SER A 409 12.56 -6.22 1.05
C SER A 409 12.11 -7.69 1.03
N LEU A 410 12.75 -8.51 0.21
CA LEU A 410 12.43 -9.94 0.14
C LEU A 410 12.74 -10.68 1.45
N GLY A 411 13.93 -10.45 2.03
CA GLY A 411 14.32 -11.06 3.30
C GLY A 411 13.39 -10.66 4.45
N SER A 412 13.03 -9.39 4.53
CA SER A 412 12.04 -8.88 5.49
C SER A 412 10.69 -9.54 5.31
N ALA A 413 10.23 -9.65 4.06
CA ALA A 413 8.94 -10.25 3.76
C ALA A 413 8.87 -11.73 4.14
N LEU A 414 9.92 -12.49 3.83
CA LEU A 414 10.00 -13.91 4.21
C LEU A 414 10.04 -14.08 5.74
N LEU A 415 10.78 -13.24 6.45
CA LEU A 415 10.80 -13.23 7.92
C LEU A 415 9.43 -12.89 8.49
N GLY A 416 8.78 -11.84 7.97
CA GLY A 416 7.44 -11.45 8.40
C GLY A 416 6.39 -12.52 8.12
N ALA A 417 6.41 -13.11 6.91
CA ALA A 417 5.54 -14.21 6.54
C ALA A 417 5.73 -15.43 7.47
N PHE A 418 6.98 -15.79 7.75
CA PHE A 418 7.29 -16.84 8.73
C PHE A 418 6.73 -16.51 10.12
N GLY A 419 6.94 -15.28 10.61
CA GLY A 419 6.39 -14.82 11.88
C GLY A 419 4.86 -14.88 11.94
N MET A 420 4.17 -14.54 10.84
CA MET A 420 2.72 -14.66 10.72
C MET A 420 2.26 -16.13 10.77
N VAL A 421 2.98 -17.04 10.08
CA VAL A 421 2.68 -18.49 10.15
C VAL A 421 2.88 -19.01 11.57
N VAL A 422 3.92 -18.58 12.28
CA VAL A 422 4.11 -18.92 13.69
C VAL A 422 2.95 -18.36 14.53
N ALA A 423 2.51 -17.14 14.30
CA ALA A 423 1.37 -16.56 14.99
C ALA A 423 0.10 -17.41 14.86
N ALA A 424 -0.12 -18.02 13.68
CA ALA A 424 -1.25 -18.93 13.46
C ALA A 424 -1.21 -20.20 14.30
N GLN A 425 -0.01 -20.61 14.75
CA GLN A 425 0.17 -21.83 15.56
C GLN A 425 0.09 -21.57 17.07
N VAL A 426 0.35 -20.34 17.50
CA VAL A 426 0.49 -20.03 18.94
C VAL A 426 -0.62 -19.15 19.50
N ALA A 427 -1.50 -18.61 18.63
CA ALA A 427 -2.53 -17.67 19.05
C ALA A 427 -3.78 -17.75 18.17
N ASP A 428 -4.91 -17.30 18.73
CA ASP A 428 -6.21 -17.26 18.06
C ASP A 428 -6.85 -15.86 18.20
N GLY A 429 -7.87 -15.59 17.36
CA GLY A 429 -8.69 -14.39 17.44
C GLY A 429 -7.87 -13.10 17.44
N ALA A 430 -8.17 -12.21 18.37
CA ALA A 430 -7.51 -10.90 18.51
C ALA A 430 -6.01 -11.00 18.76
N SER A 431 -5.55 -11.98 19.56
CA SER A 431 -4.11 -12.17 19.81
C SER A 431 -3.35 -12.59 18.56
N ARG A 432 -3.93 -13.43 17.71
CA ARG A 432 -3.35 -13.77 16.40
C ARG A 432 -3.17 -12.52 15.54
N LEU A 433 -4.17 -11.63 15.49
CA LEU A 433 -4.08 -10.39 14.70
C LEU A 433 -3.02 -9.43 15.23
N ALA A 434 -2.88 -9.31 16.56
CA ALA A 434 -1.80 -8.53 17.16
C ALA A 434 -0.42 -9.07 16.77
N LEU A 435 -0.25 -10.38 16.77
CA LEU A 435 0.99 -11.03 16.35
C LEU A 435 1.25 -10.92 14.84
N ILE A 436 0.22 -10.97 13.99
CA ILE A 436 0.35 -10.69 12.54
C ILE A 436 0.87 -9.26 12.32
N GLY A 437 0.27 -8.27 12.99
CA GLY A 437 0.74 -6.88 12.95
C GLY A 437 2.15 -6.73 13.50
N GLY A 438 2.48 -7.42 14.59
CA GLY A 438 3.82 -7.46 15.20
C GLY A 438 4.86 -8.09 14.26
N ALA A 439 4.54 -9.19 13.60
CA ALA A 439 5.40 -9.83 12.60
C ALA A 439 5.67 -8.92 11.38
N HIS A 440 4.64 -8.19 10.94
CA HIS A 440 4.78 -7.15 9.91
C HIS A 440 5.75 -6.06 10.35
N SER A 441 5.61 -5.55 11.57
CA SER A 441 6.47 -4.53 12.16
C SER A 441 7.92 -5.02 12.32
N LEU A 442 8.09 -6.25 12.80
CA LEU A 442 9.39 -6.90 12.96
C LEU A 442 10.10 -7.09 11.62
N ALA A 443 9.38 -7.44 10.57
CA ALA A 443 9.92 -7.57 9.22
C ALA A 443 10.63 -6.28 8.78
N TYR A 444 9.97 -5.14 8.91
CA TYR A 444 10.57 -3.85 8.57
C TYR A 444 11.67 -3.41 9.54
N ALA A 445 11.57 -3.76 10.83
CA ALA A 445 12.63 -3.47 11.79
C ALA A 445 13.92 -4.20 11.42
N VAL A 446 13.86 -5.51 11.19
CA VAL A 446 15.03 -6.33 10.84
C VAL A 446 15.59 -5.90 9.48
N GLY A 447 14.73 -5.71 8.48
CA GLY A 447 15.16 -5.24 7.16
C GLY A 447 15.77 -3.84 7.19
N GLY A 448 15.20 -2.94 8.00
CA GLY A 448 15.73 -1.58 8.20
C GLY A 448 17.10 -1.58 8.87
N ILE A 449 17.26 -2.36 9.92
CA ILE A 449 18.56 -2.54 10.60
C ILE A 449 19.59 -3.13 9.62
N TRP A 450 19.21 -4.17 8.89
CA TRP A 450 20.10 -4.78 7.89
C TRP A 450 20.53 -3.78 6.80
N LEU A 451 19.60 -2.95 6.30
CA LEU A 451 19.90 -1.89 5.33
C LEU A 451 20.86 -0.84 5.92
N VAL A 452 20.62 -0.38 7.15
CA VAL A 452 21.49 0.59 7.82
C VAL A 452 22.90 0.05 7.92
N GLU A 453 23.09 -1.18 8.40
CA GLU A 453 24.41 -1.78 8.53
C GLU A 453 25.07 -2.05 7.17
N ARG A 454 24.31 -2.48 6.17
CA ARG A 454 24.83 -2.76 4.84
C ARG A 454 25.28 -1.50 4.10
N LEU A 455 24.56 -0.40 4.29
CA LEU A 455 24.87 0.88 3.66
C LEU A 455 25.86 1.73 4.48
N ARG A 456 26.08 1.41 5.75
CA ARG A 456 26.95 2.15 6.67
C ARG A 456 28.32 2.53 6.10
N PRO A 457 29.04 1.67 5.33
CA PRO A 457 30.32 2.04 4.75
C PRO A 457 30.26 3.21 3.76
N ARG A 458 29.08 3.44 3.15
CA ARG A 458 28.85 4.48 2.14
C ARG A 458 28.14 5.72 2.69
N VAL A 459 27.20 5.53 3.61
CA VAL A 459 26.35 6.62 4.10
C VAL A 459 26.67 7.03 5.55
N GLY A 460 27.58 6.33 6.22
CA GLY A 460 27.93 6.58 7.62
C GLY A 460 26.91 6.03 8.62
N SER A 461 27.11 6.31 9.91
CA SER A 461 26.18 5.92 10.97
C SER A 461 25.02 6.91 11.09
N VAL A 462 23.83 6.49 10.67
CA VAL A 462 22.62 7.33 10.72
C VAL A 462 21.86 7.22 12.04
N LEU A 463 22.10 6.16 12.83
CA LEU A 463 21.52 5.98 14.15
C LEU A 463 22.44 6.58 15.21
N GLY A 464 21.91 7.46 16.02
CA GLY A 464 22.67 8.16 17.06
C GLY A 464 21.92 8.27 18.39
N ILE A 465 22.62 8.65 19.44
CA ILE A 465 22.08 8.87 20.81
C ILE A 465 20.93 9.90 20.79
N ALA A 466 20.91 10.80 19.80
CA ALA A 466 19.84 11.78 19.62
C ALA A 466 18.44 11.16 19.51
N LEU A 467 18.35 9.92 19.02
CA LEU A 467 17.07 9.19 18.91
C LEU A 467 16.52 8.71 20.26
N LEU A 468 17.34 8.61 21.30
CA LEU A 468 16.89 8.15 22.63
C LEU A 468 15.93 9.15 23.27
N ARG A 469 16.11 10.45 23.02
CA ARG A 469 15.22 11.49 23.60
C ARG A 469 13.80 11.41 23.03
N PRO A 470 13.57 11.44 21.69
CA PRO A 470 12.22 11.29 21.15
C PRO A 470 11.61 9.92 21.49
N LEU A 471 12.42 8.85 21.56
CA LEU A 471 11.96 7.53 21.96
C LEU A 471 11.44 7.53 23.41
N ALA A 472 12.25 8.02 24.36
CA ALA A 472 11.86 8.07 25.78
C ALA A 472 10.62 8.94 25.99
N LEU A 473 10.57 10.12 25.36
CA LEU A 473 9.40 11.00 25.42
C LEU A 473 8.16 10.32 24.85
N SER A 474 8.29 9.60 23.74
CA SER A 474 7.18 8.91 23.10
C SER A 474 6.63 7.78 23.96
N VAL A 475 7.50 7.02 24.63
CA VAL A 475 7.08 5.99 25.59
C VAL A 475 6.30 6.63 26.75
N VAL A 476 6.79 7.75 27.32
CA VAL A 476 6.09 8.47 28.40
C VAL A 476 4.74 8.98 27.93
N LEU A 477 4.67 9.58 26.74
CA LEU A 477 3.41 10.08 26.16
C LEU A 477 2.41 8.94 25.88
N GLY A 478 2.90 7.82 25.37
CA GLY A 478 2.06 6.64 25.12
C GLY A 478 1.49 6.06 26.41
N LEU A 479 2.32 5.92 27.45
CA LEU A 479 1.88 5.49 28.79
C LEU A 479 0.89 6.48 29.41
N ALA A 480 1.15 7.77 29.31
CA ALA A 480 0.22 8.79 29.80
C ALA A 480 -1.13 8.75 29.07
N ALA A 481 -1.12 8.59 27.76
CA ALA A 481 -2.34 8.46 26.95
C ALA A 481 -3.14 7.19 27.35
N TRP A 482 -2.43 6.08 27.54
CA TRP A 482 -3.07 4.83 28.00
C TRP A 482 -3.71 4.98 29.39
N VAL A 483 -2.97 5.52 30.35
CA VAL A 483 -3.47 5.75 31.73
C VAL A 483 -4.65 6.73 31.72
N ALA A 484 -4.56 7.82 30.95
CA ALA A 484 -5.64 8.78 30.83
C ALA A 484 -6.93 8.16 30.26
N MET A 485 -6.81 7.31 29.24
CA MET A 485 -7.94 6.65 28.63
C MET A 485 -8.56 5.61 29.57
N GLU A 486 -7.75 4.85 30.29
CA GLU A 486 -8.21 3.87 31.29
C GLU A 486 -8.93 4.59 32.45
N ALA A 487 -8.37 5.70 32.93
CA ALA A 487 -8.96 6.47 34.02
C ALA A 487 -10.27 7.18 33.63
N TRP A 488 -10.38 7.62 32.38
CA TRP A 488 -11.58 8.30 31.89
C TRP A 488 -12.68 7.31 31.51
N SER A 489 -12.30 6.14 30.99
CA SER A 489 -13.23 5.07 30.55
C SER A 489 -14.45 5.59 29.77
N PRO A 490 -14.27 6.36 28.66
CA PRO A 490 -15.37 7.03 27.99
C PRO A 490 -16.35 6.00 27.39
N GLU A 491 -17.64 6.14 27.73
CA GLU A 491 -18.69 5.27 27.19
C GLU A 491 -19.32 5.88 25.94
N GLY A 492 -19.37 5.13 24.86
CA GLY A 492 -19.95 5.52 23.58
C GLY A 492 -19.02 6.33 22.68
N ARG A 493 -19.30 6.31 21.37
CA ARG A 493 -18.42 6.89 20.33
C ARG A 493 -18.15 8.37 20.50
N VAL A 494 -19.16 9.16 20.85
CA VAL A 494 -19.00 10.63 21.00
C VAL A 494 -18.05 10.94 22.13
N ALA A 495 -18.14 10.23 23.26
CA ALA A 495 -17.24 10.39 24.39
C ALA A 495 -15.80 9.94 24.02
N VAL A 496 -15.64 8.85 23.28
CA VAL A 496 -14.33 8.38 22.79
C VAL A 496 -13.71 9.40 21.82
N VAL A 497 -14.48 9.95 20.87
CA VAL A 497 -13.99 11.00 19.96
C VAL A 497 -13.57 12.24 20.74
N ALA A 498 -14.33 12.67 21.73
CA ALA A 498 -13.99 13.81 22.59
C ALA A 498 -12.74 13.55 23.44
N ALA A 499 -12.51 12.30 23.85
CA ALA A 499 -11.31 11.91 24.59
C ALA A 499 -10.05 11.83 23.71
N LEU A 500 -10.19 11.56 22.43
CA LEU A 500 -9.10 11.48 21.44
C LEU A 500 -8.74 12.86 20.86
N ALA A 501 -9.62 13.85 20.95
CA ALA A 501 -9.39 15.22 20.47
C ALA A 501 -8.57 16.05 21.44
#